data_407c7e113f60da3b1a5a5ad680a59758
#
_entry.id   407c7e113f60da3b1a5a5ad680a59758
#
_cell.length_a   1.000
_cell.length_b   1.000
_cell.length_c   1.000
_cell.angle_alpha   90.00
_cell.angle_beta   90.00
_cell.angle_gamma   90.00
#
_symmetry.space_group_name_H-M   'P 1'
#
loop_
_entity.id
_entity.type
_entity.pdbx_description
1 polymer ?
#
loop_
_entity_poly.entity_id
_entity_poly.type
_entity_poly.pdbx_seq_one_letter_code
_entity_poly.pdbx_strand_id
1 'polypeptide(L)'
;YPSGNNVNKELVDILYKPTQGKGAPEAFRGFINLFDDYLATDLFGQVDASIQLIWGEKDPWESLFEAQEWKNKYKNIKRLDVIKGAGHCPHDEFPEETNDLIHKFIQETK
;
A
#
# COMPACT_ATOMS: atom_id res chain seq x y z
N TYR A 1 -1.31 1.40 -11.59
CA TYR A 1 -0.99 0.16 -12.38
C TYR A 1 -0.07 0.47 -13.56
N PRO A 2 1.13 1.00 -13.36
CA PRO A 2 2.04 1.32 -14.47
C PRO A 2 2.61 0.10 -15.19
N SER A 3 2.59 -1.08 -14.57
CA SER A 3 2.95 -2.33 -15.24
C SER A 3 1.93 -2.77 -16.28
N GLY A 4 0.67 -2.37 -16.14
CA GLY A 4 -0.47 -2.86 -16.89
C GLY A 4 -0.93 -4.27 -16.48
N ASN A 5 -0.22 -4.93 -15.56
CA ASN A 5 -0.61 -6.25 -15.07
C ASN A 5 -1.97 -6.20 -14.37
N ASN A 6 -2.78 -7.22 -14.64
CA ASN A 6 -4.13 -7.39 -14.08
C ASN A 6 -5.12 -6.25 -14.40
N VAL A 7 -4.75 -5.30 -15.25
CA VAL A 7 -5.68 -4.26 -15.74
C VAL A 7 -6.58 -4.88 -16.81
N ASN A 8 -7.75 -5.30 -16.38
CA ASN A 8 -8.75 -5.94 -17.23
C ASN A 8 -10.16 -5.40 -16.94
N LYS A 9 -11.15 -5.88 -17.69
CA LYS A 9 -12.54 -5.43 -17.51
C LYS A 9 -13.07 -5.74 -16.11
N GLU A 10 -12.68 -6.85 -15.51
CA GLU A 10 -13.13 -7.24 -14.16
C GLU A 10 -12.64 -6.26 -13.12
N LEU A 11 -11.36 -5.87 -13.15
CA LEU A 11 -10.82 -4.84 -12.26
C LEU A 11 -11.57 -3.51 -12.42
N VAL A 12 -11.80 -3.09 -13.68
CA VAL A 12 -12.56 -1.86 -13.96
C VAL A 12 -13.97 -1.94 -13.36
N ASP A 13 -14.67 -3.06 -13.54
CA ASP A 13 -16.01 -3.26 -13.01
C ASP A 13 -16.01 -3.25 -11.47
N ILE A 14 -15.02 -3.87 -10.82
CA ILE A 14 -14.86 -3.89 -9.35
C ILE A 14 -14.66 -2.47 -8.81
N LEU A 15 -13.82 -1.68 -9.44
CA LEU A 15 -13.54 -0.30 -9.02
C LEU A 15 -14.69 0.67 -9.33
N TYR A 16 -15.36 0.48 -10.48
CA TYR A 16 -16.42 1.37 -10.94
C TYR A 16 -17.77 1.13 -10.24
N LYS A 17 -18.15 -0.13 -10.03
CA LYS A 17 -19.46 -0.50 -9.49
C LYS A 17 -19.79 0.17 -8.15
N PRO A 18 -18.90 0.27 -7.17
CA PRO A 18 -19.17 0.98 -5.92
C PRO A 18 -19.49 2.46 -6.10
N THR A 19 -18.92 3.11 -7.12
CA THR A 19 -19.16 4.55 -7.38
C THR A 19 -20.59 4.84 -7.86
N GLN A 20 -21.32 3.83 -8.32
CA GLN A 20 -22.70 3.94 -8.79
C GLN A 20 -23.72 3.75 -7.65
N GLY A 21 -23.27 3.40 -6.46
CA GLY A 21 -24.12 3.20 -5.29
C GLY A 21 -24.75 4.49 -4.77
N LYS A 22 -25.96 4.38 -4.22
CA LYS A 22 -26.59 5.51 -3.51
C LYS A 22 -25.69 5.93 -2.34
N GLY A 23 -25.35 7.22 -2.25
CA GLY A 23 -24.47 7.77 -1.22
C GLY A 23 -22.97 7.65 -1.52
N ALA A 24 -22.58 7.15 -2.70
CA ALA A 24 -21.17 7.06 -3.08
C ALA A 24 -20.44 8.42 -3.09
N PRO A 25 -21.03 9.52 -3.61
CA PRO A 25 -20.38 10.84 -3.55
C PRO A 25 -20.16 11.34 -2.13
N GLU A 26 -21.11 11.10 -1.23
CA GLU A 26 -21.03 11.48 0.18
C GLU A 26 -19.96 10.66 0.91
N ALA A 27 -19.90 9.35 0.67
CA ALA A 27 -18.89 8.45 1.23
C ALA A 27 -17.49 8.86 0.77
N PHE A 28 -17.31 9.15 -0.53
CA PHE A 28 -16.04 9.61 -1.08
C PHE A 28 -15.61 10.97 -0.52
N ARG A 29 -16.57 11.89 -0.36
CA ARG A 29 -16.31 13.19 0.29
C ARG A 29 -15.89 13.00 1.76
N GLY A 30 -16.54 12.08 2.48
CA GLY A 30 -16.15 11.71 3.85
C GLY A 30 -14.73 11.18 3.90
N PHE A 31 -14.36 10.28 2.98
CA PHE A 31 -13.00 9.72 2.88
C PHE A 31 -11.94 10.81 2.63
N ILE A 32 -12.19 11.73 1.69
CA ILE A 32 -11.25 12.83 1.39
C ILE A 32 -11.11 13.80 2.59
N ASN A 33 -12.14 13.96 3.42
CA ASN A 33 -12.10 14.87 4.56
C ASN A 33 -11.52 14.24 5.85
N LEU A 34 -11.05 12.98 5.80
CA LEU A 34 -10.37 12.32 6.93
C LEU A 34 -8.92 12.80 7.14
N PHE A 35 -8.56 13.96 6.64
CA PHE A 35 -7.20 14.51 6.81
C PHE A 35 -6.83 14.91 8.24
N ASP A 36 -7.80 14.92 9.16
CA ASP A 36 -7.55 15.14 10.60
C ASP A 36 -7.32 13.84 11.38
N ASP A 37 -7.24 12.69 10.70
CA ASP A 37 -6.97 11.40 11.34
C ASP A 37 -5.45 11.16 11.50
N TYR A 38 -5.10 10.14 12.26
CA TYR A 38 -3.70 9.78 12.50
C TYR A 38 -3.02 9.33 11.22
N LEU A 39 -1.88 9.93 10.91
CA LEU A 39 -1.01 9.44 9.84
C LEU A 39 -0.24 8.20 10.31
N ALA A 40 0.13 7.32 9.38
CA ALA A 40 0.95 6.16 9.69
C ALA A 40 2.25 6.55 10.45
N THR A 41 2.83 7.69 10.11
CA THR A 41 4.04 8.24 10.75
C THR A 41 3.83 8.61 12.21
N ASP A 42 2.61 8.95 12.63
CA ASP A 42 2.29 9.26 14.04
C ASP A 42 2.20 7.96 14.87
N LEU A 43 1.90 6.85 14.22
CA LEU A 43 1.65 5.57 14.87
C LEU A 43 2.88 4.65 14.86
N PHE A 44 3.78 4.73 13.89
CA PHE A 44 4.93 3.82 13.77
C PHE A 44 5.76 3.72 15.05
N GLY A 45 5.98 4.84 15.74
CA GLY A 45 6.73 4.85 17.01
C GLY A 45 6.00 4.26 18.22
N GLN A 46 4.70 3.98 18.09
CA GLN A 46 3.83 3.47 19.16
C GLN A 46 3.51 1.97 18.99
N VAL A 47 3.93 1.38 17.87
CA VAL A 47 3.68 -0.04 17.55
C VAL A 47 4.92 -0.86 17.89
N ASP A 48 4.78 -1.85 18.77
CA ASP A 48 5.88 -2.75 19.14
C ASP A 48 6.09 -3.89 18.13
N ALA A 49 5.11 -4.15 17.27
CA ALA A 49 5.22 -5.20 16.26
C ALA A 49 6.27 -4.87 15.19
N SER A 50 6.89 -5.91 14.64
CA SER A 50 7.73 -5.80 13.46
C SER A 50 6.91 -5.39 12.24
N ILE A 51 7.36 -4.41 11.49
CA ILE A 51 6.69 -3.87 10.32
C ILE A 51 7.51 -4.18 9.07
N GLN A 52 6.85 -4.64 8.02
CA GLN A 52 7.35 -4.70 6.65
C GLN A 52 6.64 -3.65 5.81
N LEU A 53 7.39 -2.91 5.02
CA LEU A 53 6.87 -2.07 3.95
C LEU A 53 7.12 -2.78 2.62
N ILE A 54 6.09 -2.88 1.78
CA ILE A 54 6.20 -3.36 0.40
C ILE A 54 5.77 -2.22 -0.51
N TRP A 55 6.66 -1.79 -1.40
CA TRP A 55 6.47 -0.59 -2.19
C TRP A 55 6.63 -0.84 -3.68
N GLY A 56 5.77 -0.23 -4.49
CA GLY A 56 5.98 -0.21 -5.93
C GLY A 56 7.01 0.84 -6.34
N GLU A 57 8.01 0.44 -7.13
CA GLU A 57 9.06 1.35 -7.63
C GLU A 57 8.50 2.57 -8.36
N LYS A 58 7.36 2.39 -9.05
CA LYS A 58 6.70 3.39 -9.89
C LYS A 58 5.40 3.92 -9.29
N ASP A 59 5.28 3.90 -7.96
CA ASP A 59 4.09 4.47 -7.31
C ASP A 59 3.98 5.96 -7.66
N PRO A 60 2.88 6.40 -8.31
CA PRO A 60 2.73 7.78 -8.74
C PRO A 60 2.26 8.72 -7.62
N TRP A 61 1.84 8.19 -6.48
CA TRP A 61 1.24 8.95 -5.39
C TRP A 61 2.11 8.99 -4.14
N GLU A 62 2.70 7.85 -3.79
CA GLU A 62 3.48 7.72 -2.57
C GLU A 62 4.95 7.51 -2.88
N SER A 63 5.78 8.42 -2.41
CA SER A 63 7.20 8.44 -2.70
C SER A 63 7.96 7.27 -2.07
N LEU A 64 8.70 6.51 -2.88
CA LEU A 64 9.64 5.52 -2.38
C LEU A 64 10.70 6.16 -1.46
N PHE A 65 11.07 7.41 -1.69
CA PHE A 65 12.00 8.14 -0.84
C PHE A 65 11.46 8.26 0.59
N GLU A 66 10.18 8.59 0.76
CA GLU A 66 9.55 8.67 2.09
C GLU A 66 9.52 7.31 2.80
N ALA A 67 9.23 6.23 2.08
CA ALA A 67 9.29 4.88 2.64
C ALA A 67 10.70 4.52 3.13
N GLN A 68 11.75 4.94 2.42
CA GLN A 68 13.15 4.79 2.83
C GLN A 68 13.47 5.60 4.09
N GLU A 69 12.99 6.85 4.17
CA GLU A 69 13.13 7.68 5.38
C GLU A 69 12.44 7.04 6.59
N TRP A 70 11.24 6.49 6.40
CA TRP A 70 10.53 5.77 7.48
C TRP A 70 11.31 4.54 7.94
N LYS A 71 11.85 3.75 7.00
CA LYS A 71 12.70 2.59 7.31
C LYS A 71 13.93 2.98 8.12
N ASN A 72 14.53 4.13 7.85
CA ASN A 72 15.70 4.62 8.58
C ASN A 72 15.34 5.17 9.96
N LYS A 73 14.18 5.83 10.07
CA LYS A 73 13.73 6.51 11.28
C LYS A 73 13.14 5.56 12.33
N TYR A 74 12.35 4.56 11.90
CA TYR A 74 11.59 3.71 12.82
C TYR A 74 12.19 2.32 12.92
N LYS A 75 12.70 1.97 14.11
CA LYS A 75 13.41 0.69 14.37
C LYS A 75 12.52 -0.55 14.22
N ASN A 76 11.22 -0.41 14.39
CA ASN A 76 10.24 -1.48 14.22
C ASN A 76 9.91 -1.76 12.75
N ILE A 77 10.24 -0.86 11.82
CA ILE A 77 10.21 -1.16 10.39
C ILE A 77 11.44 -2.00 10.05
N LYS A 78 11.26 -3.32 9.99
CA LYS A 78 12.36 -4.29 9.80
C LYS A 78 12.77 -4.42 8.34
N ARG A 79 11.81 -4.31 7.42
CA ARG A 79 12.04 -4.47 5.99
C ARG A 79 11.34 -3.39 5.17
N LEU A 80 11.99 -3.00 4.08
CA LEU A 80 11.39 -2.30 2.96
C LEU A 80 11.75 -3.10 1.70
N ASP A 81 10.75 -3.70 1.09
CA ASP A 81 10.87 -4.44 -0.17
C ASP A 81 10.27 -3.61 -1.30
N VAL A 82 11.01 -3.47 -2.39
CA VAL A 82 10.61 -2.66 -3.54
C VAL A 82 10.35 -3.57 -4.72
N ILE A 83 9.10 -3.58 -5.22
CA ILE A 83 8.72 -4.36 -6.39
C ILE A 83 8.95 -3.51 -7.64
N LYS A 84 9.90 -3.97 -8.46
CA LYS A 84 10.31 -3.27 -9.66
C LYS A 84 9.17 -3.21 -10.69
N GLY A 85 8.91 -2.03 -11.19
CA GLY A 85 7.87 -1.79 -12.20
C GLY A 85 6.45 -1.71 -11.66
N ALA A 86 6.21 -2.06 -10.38
CA ALA A 86 4.91 -1.93 -9.74
C ALA A 86 4.57 -0.47 -9.41
N GLY A 87 3.30 -0.15 -9.39
CA GLY A 87 2.76 1.14 -8.95
C GLY A 87 2.18 1.08 -7.54
N HIS A 88 1.05 1.76 -7.37
CA HIS A 88 0.40 1.92 -6.06
C HIS A 88 -0.21 0.63 -5.50
N CYS A 89 -0.51 -0.32 -6.36
CA CYS A 89 -1.13 -1.60 -5.97
C CYS A 89 -0.20 -2.80 -6.26
N PRO A 90 1.00 -2.88 -5.64
CA PRO A 90 1.95 -3.96 -5.93
C PRO A 90 1.37 -5.36 -5.66
N HIS A 91 0.48 -5.49 -4.68
CA HIS A 91 -0.19 -6.73 -4.34
C HIS A 91 -1.14 -7.24 -5.44
N ASP A 92 -1.64 -6.36 -6.27
CA ASP A 92 -2.52 -6.70 -7.39
C ASP A 92 -1.74 -6.78 -8.71
N GLU A 93 -0.75 -5.92 -8.90
CA GLU A 93 0.10 -5.94 -10.10
C GLU A 93 1.07 -7.13 -10.13
N PHE A 94 1.60 -7.52 -8.96
CA PHE A 94 2.60 -8.59 -8.80
C PHE A 94 2.27 -9.46 -7.57
N PRO A 95 1.12 -10.17 -7.59
CA PRO A 95 0.62 -10.91 -6.42
C PRO A 95 1.57 -12.00 -5.93
N GLU A 96 2.21 -12.74 -6.84
CA GLU A 96 3.12 -13.82 -6.48
C GLU A 96 4.34 -13.29 -5.74
N GLU A 97 5.00 -12.26 -6.28
CA GLU A 97 6.16 -11.64 -5.66
C GLU A 97 5.81 -10.99 -4.31
N THR A 98 4.66 -10.30 -4.24
CA THR A 98 4.16 -9.70 -2.99
C THR A 98 3.90 -10.76 -1.93
N ASN A 99 3.24 -11.85 -2.28
CA ASN A 99 2.94 -12.94 -1.36
C ASN A 99 4.21 -13.63 -0.85
N ASP A 100 5.20 -13.84 -1.71
CA ASP A 100 6.49 -14.41 -1.32
C ASP A 100 7.24 -13.52 -0.33
N LEU A 101 7.22 -12.20 -0.52
CA LEU A 101 7.82 -11.24 0.40
C LEU A 101 7.13 -11.25 1.76
N ILE A 102 5.79 -11.28 1.79
CA ILE A 102 5.00 -11.40 3.01
C ILE A 102 5.33 -12.70 3.74
N HIS A 103 5.33 -13.81 3.01
CA HIS A 103 5.61 -15.14 3.59
C HIS A 103 7.00 -15.22 4.23
N LYS A 104 8.03 -14.71 3.56
CA LYS A 104 9.40 -14.62 4.09
C LYS A 104 9.44 -13.79 5.37
N PHE A 105 8.80 -12.62 5.38
CA PHE A 105 8.77 -11.76 6.55
C PHE A 105 8.12 -12.42 7.76
N ILE A 106 6.99 -13.12 7.56
CA ILE A 106 6.32 -13.86 8.64
C ILE A 106 7.23 -14.96 9.21
N GLN A 107 8.04 -15.63 8.38
CA GLN A 107 8.97 -16.66 8.84
C GLN A 107 10.15 -16.08 9.63
N GLU A 108 10.65 -14.91 9.24
CA GLU A 108 11.79 -14.23 9.87
C GLU A 108 11.43 -13.57 11.21
N THR A 109 10.15 -13.30 11.46
CA THR A 109 9.67 -12.57 12.65
C THR A 109 8.96 -13.45 13.67
N LYS A 110 8.93 -14.77 13.46
CA LYS A 110 8.52 -15.76 14.47
C LYS A 110 9.66 -16.00 15.43
#